data_80afbd2459bea92ae5cb9090ae3c1c83
#
_entry.id   80afbd2459bea92ae5cb9090ae3c1c83
#
_cell.length_a   1.000
_cell.length_b   1.000
_cell.length_c   1.000
_cell.angle_alpha   90.00
_cell.angle_beta   90.00
_cell.angle_gamma   90.00
#
_symmetry.space_group_name_H-M   'P 1'
#
loop_
_entity.id
_entity.type
_entity.pdbx_description
1 polymer ?
#
loop_
_entity_poly.entity_id
_entity_poly.type
_entity_poly.pdbx_seq_one_letter_code
_entity_poly.pdbx_strand_id
1 'polypeptide(L)'
;MAEHLPLSVRVPIEADNPSVCRKEELCIKCGQCREVCTNEIGVHGTYSFEQTEGKAICIHCGQCANVCPTASITEVYEYPDVKAAIADPDKIVIVSTSPSVRVALGEEFGMAKGSFVQGKMIALMRALGADYVLDTNFAADLTIVEEASELVRRITTGDKPLPQFTSCCPAWVKFAETYYPEMLPHVSTAKSPIGMQGPTIKTYFAQKMGIDPKKIVNVALTPCTAKKFEIRREEMNAAGKKLGIPEMRDMDYVVTTRELALWAKEAKIDFASLEDSDYDRFMGEASGAGVIFGNTGGVMEAALRTAYSYITGEIPPSALLDLKPVRGYEGIREASLDVKGTTVNVAVVYGTANARKLIELIKSGEKNYHFVEVMTCPGGCIGGGGQPRDFAADANASRKARIESLYKRDASLTLRSSHENPEIKELYEEFYGKPLSELAEEMLHTMYTDRSSDINKEIIKGETKKMEKWKCTVCGYIHEGPMTSDFKCPICKQPADKFMKIEDAAAPAKNPYAGTKTEKNLWEAFAGESQARNKYTYFASVAKKAGYEQIAALFLHTAQNEMEHAKLWFKALGELGDTAENLLHAAEGENAEWTDMYDRMAQEAEEEGFDHIAFLFEEVAKI
;
A
#
# COMPACT_ATOMS: atom_id res chain seq x y z
N MET A 1 -5.41 -22.70 -21.39
CA MET A 1 -4.96 -23.29 -20.10
C MET A 1 -3.72 -22.53 -19.69
N ALA A 2 -3.83 -21.64 -18.72
CA ALA A 2 -2.66 -20.95 -18.17
C ALA A 2 -1.85 -21.98 -17.38
N GLU A 3 -0.63 -22.25 -17.82
CA GLU A 3 0.30 -23.08 -17.04
C GLU A 3 0.54 -22.39 -15.71
N HIS A 4 0.09 -23.00 -14.62
CA HIS A 4 0.38 -22.57 -13.26
C HIS A 4 1.89 -22.71 -13.02
N LEU A 5 2.63 -21.62 -13.26
CA LEU A 5 4.02 -21.52 -12.81
C LEU A 5 4.04 -21.63 -11.27
N PRO A 6 5.10 -22.21 -10.69
CA PRO A 6 5.19 -22.35 -9.24
C PRO A 6 4.94 -21.01 -8.56
N LEU A 7 4.00 -20.98 -7.63
CA LEU A 7 3.57 -19.83 -6.81
C LEU A 7 4.72 -19.07 -6.13
N SER A 8 5.90 -19.65 -6.09
CA SER A 8 7.08 -19.15 -5.39
C SER A 8 7.73 -17.89 -5.99
N VAL A 9 7.43 -17.50 -7.24
CA VAL A 9 8.21 -16.46 -7.91
C VAL A 9 7.45 -15.13 -8.09
N ARG A 10 6.12 -15.12 -8.19
CA ARG A 10 5.34 -13.90 -8.48
C ARG A 10 3.94 -13.95 -7.87
N VAL A 11 3.32 -12.77 -7.61
CA VAL A 11 1.94 -12.74 -7.15
C VAL A 11 0.98 -13.23 -8.22
N PRO A 12 -0.06 -13.98 -7.88
CA PRO A 12 -1.15 -14.28 -8.79
C PRO A 12 -2.01 -13.02 -9.02
N ILE A 13 -2.50 -12.84 -10.25
CA ILE A 13 -3.44 -11.77 -10.64
C ILE A 13 -4.49 -12.42 -11.53
N GLU A 14 -5.76 -12.34 -11.11
CA GLU A 14 -6.86 -12.84 -11.89
C GLU A 14 -7.06 -12.01 -13.17
N ALA A 15 -7.54 -12.65 -14.24
CA ALA A 15 -7.71 -12.00 -15.55
C ALA A 15 -8.78 -10.89 -15.52
N ASP A 16 -9.75 -10.99 -14.62
CA ASP A 16 -10.84 -10.03 -14.42
C ASP A 16 -10.55 -9.01 -13.31
N ASN A 17 -9.31 -8.93 -12.82
CA ASN A 17 -8.93 -7.98 -11.79
C ASN A 17 -9.13 -6.53 -12.31
N PRO A 18 -10.01 -5.73 -11.68
CA PRO A 18 -10.36 -4.41 -12.20
C PRO A 18 -9.26 -3.36 -12.03
N SER A 19 -8.27 -3.66 -11.21
CA SER A 19 -7.29 -2.66 -10.73
C SER A 19 -5.91 -2.81 -11.34
N VAL A 20 -5.44 -4.05 -11.48
CA VAL A 20 -4.09 -4.37 -11.99
C VAL A 20 -4.14 -5.53 -12.97
N CYS A 21 -3.28 -5.48 -13.97
CA CYS A 21 -3.12 -6.53 -14.96
C CYS A 21 -1.63 -6.87 -15.17
N ARG A 22 -1.37 -8.03 -15.77
CA ARG A 22 -0.02 -8.47 -16.10
C ARG A 22 0.13 -8.71 -17.60
N LYS A 23 1.21 -8.18 -18.18
CA LYS A 23 1.71 -8.49 -19.52
C LYS A 23 2.80 -9.55 -19.36
N GLU A 24 2.45 -10.79 -19.70
CA GLU A 24 3.30 -11.96 -19.45
C GLU A 24 4.65 -11.87 -20.19
N GLU A 25 4.65 -11.33 -21.40
CA GLU A 25 5.82 -11.15 -22.26
C GLU A 25 6.88 -10.21 -21.68
N LEU A 26 6.49 -9.30 -20.76
CA LEU A 26 7.39 -8.37 -20.10
C LEU A 26 7.92 -8.89 -18.75
N CYS A 27 7.42 -10.04 -18.27
CA CYS A 27 7.73 -10.53 -16.94
C CYS A 27 9.10 -11.25 -16.88
N ILE A 28 10.08 -10.66 -16.20
CA ILE A 28 11.41 -11.24 -15.98
C ILE A 28 11.48 -12.15 -14.75
N LYS A 29 10.37 -12.42 -14.08
CA LYS A 29 10.26 -13.31 -12.92
C LYS A 29 11.16 -12.93 -11.73
N CYS A 30 11.41 -11.63 -11.49
CA CYS A 30 12.31 -11.15 -10.43
C CYS A 30 11.77 -11.30 -9.00
N GLY A 31 10.48 -11.64 -8.80
CA GLY A 31 9.90 -11.88 -7.47
C GLY A 31 9.51 -10.64 -6.66
N GLN A 32 9.87 -9.42 -7.06
CA GLN A 32 9.60 -8.20 -6.27
C GLN A 32 8.11 -7.98 -5.99
N CYS A 33 7.23 -8.32 -6.92
CA CYS A 33 5.79 -8.22 -6.73
C CYS A 33 5.30 -9.15 -5.61
N ARG A 34 5.91 -10.34 -5.46
CA ARG A 34 5.62 -11.26 -4.35
C ARG A 34 6.14 -10.68 -3.04
N GLU A 35 7.36 -10.18 -3.04
CA GLU A 35 8.03 -9.65 -1.85
C GLU A 35 7.19 -8.52 -1.20
N VAL A 36 6.79 -7.51 -1.98
CA VAL A 36 5.98 -6.41 -1.48
C VAL A 36 4.61 -6.89 -0.99
N CYS A 37 3.98 -7.83 -1.70
CA CYS A 37 2.64 -8.33 -1.34
C CYS A 37 2.67 -9.21 -0.08
N THR A 38 3.78 -9.93 0.17
CA THR A 38 3.97 -10.77 1.35
C THR A 38 4.35 -9.94 2.57
N ASN A 39 5.36 -9.09 2.47
CA ASN A 39 6.01 -8.47 3.62
C ASN A 39 5.41 -7.12 4.02
N GLU A 40 5.08 -6.26 3.04
CA GLU A 40 4.51 -4.94 3.34
C GLU A 40 2.98 -4.98 3.42
N ILE A 41 2.35 -5.73 2.50
CA ILE A 41 0.89 -5.79 2.38
C ILE A 41 0.30 -6.96 3.18
N GLY A 42 1.05 -8.06 3.37
CA GLY A 42 0.61 -9.18 4.19
C GLY A 42 -0.63 -9.91 3.66
N VAL A 43 -0.76 -10.03 2.34
CA VAL A 43 -1.85 -10.76 1.66
C VAL A 43 -1.33 -12.05 1.04
N HIS A 44 -0.33 -11.96 0.15
CA HIS A 44 0.27 -13.17 -0.43
C HIS A 44 0.95 -14.00 0.67
N GLY A 45 0.73 -15.30 0.66
CA GLY A 45 1.28 -16.22 1.66
C GLY A 45 0.46 -16.37 2.93
N THR A 46 -0.69 -15.66 3.05
CA THR A 46 -1.61 -15.80 4.20
C THR A 46 -2.80 -16.73 3.89
N TYR A 47 -2.84 -17.28 2.70
CA TYR A 47 -3.85 -18.25 2.25
C TYR A 47 -3.21 -19.25 1.28
N SER A 48 -3.84 -20.41 1.11
CA SER A 48 -3.51 -21.38 0.05
C SER A 48 -4.56 -21.36 -1.05
N PHE A 49 -4.21 -21.82 -2.25
CA PHE A 49 -5.18 -21.95 -3.35
C PHE A 49 -6.26 -23.00 -3.09
N GLU A 50 -6.01 -23.96 -2.22
CA GLU A 50 -7.03 -24.91 -1.79
C GLU A 50 -8.12 -24.20 -0.97
N GLN A 51 -7.73 -23.27 -0.10
CA GLN A 51 -8.66 -22.47 0.70
C GLN A 51 -9.51 -21.51 -0.14
N THR A 52 -9.03 -21.11 -1.30
CA THR A 52 -9.69 -20.13 -2.17
C THR A 52 -10.25 -20.73 -3.45
N GLU A 53 -10.31 -22.06 -3.53
CA GLU A 53 -10.79 -22.79 -4.73
C GLU A 53 -10.05 -22.37 -6.01
N GLY A 54 -8.76 -22.12 -5.89
CA GLY A 54 -7.89 -21.73 -6.99
C GLY A 54 -7.89 -20.23 -7.34
N LYS A 55 -8.61 -19.38 -6.60
CA LYS A 55 -8.67 -17.94 -6.84
C LYS A 55 -7.62 -17.18 -6.03
N ALA A 56 -7.10 -16.13 -6.60
CA ALA A 56 -6.16 -15.24 -5.92
C ALA A 56 -6.89 -14.22 -5.03
N ILE A 57 -6.51 -14.13 -3.76
CA ILE A 57 -6.94 -13.02 -2.91
C ILE A 57 -6.11 -11.78 -3.27
N CYS A 58 -6.80 -10.72 -3.65
CA CYS A 58 -6.18 -9.43 -3.98
C CYS A 58 -7.00 -8.29 -3.36
N ILE A 59 -6.32 -7.35 -2.68
CA ILE A 59 -6.92 -6.13 -2.12
C ILE A 59 -6.79 -4.92 -3.04
N HIS A 60 -6.38 -5.12 -4.27
CA HIS A 60 -6.32 -4.12 -5.35
C HIS A 60 -5.36 -2.93 -5.11
N CYS A 61 -4.45 -3.00 -4.13
CA CYS A 61 -3.60 -1.88 -3.71
C CYS A 61 -2.58 -1.42 -4.76
N GLY A 62 -2.24 -2.24 -5.77
CA GLY A 62 -1.32 -1.90 -6.86
C GLY A 62 0.15 -1.79 -6.48
N GLN A 63 0.55 -2.14 -5.25
CA GLN A 63 1.96 -2.06 -4.86
C GLN A 63 2.85 -3.00 -5.70
N CYS A 64 2.30 -4.12 -6.17
CA CYS A 64 2.97 -5.00 -7.13
C CYS A 64 3.30 -4.30 -8.47
N ALA A 65 2.48 -3.33 -8.90
CA ALA A 65 2.75 -2.51 -10.09
C ALA A 65 3.84 -1.47 -9.82
N ASN A 66 3.91 -0.91 -8.61
CA ASN A 66 4.92 0.09 -8.23
C ASN A 66 6.34 -0.49 -8.24
N VAL A 67 6.51 -1.74 -7.81
CA VAL A 67 7.83 -2.40 -7.73
C VAL A 67 8.21 -3.17 -8.99
N CYS A 68 7.34 -3.22 -10.01
CA CYS A 68 7.63 -3.97 -11.24
C CYS A 68 8.59 -3.21 -12.16
N PRO A 69 9.86 -3.65 -12.31
CA PRO A 69 10.88 -2.88 -13.03
C PRO A 69 10.64 -2.84 -14.54
N THR A 70 9.94 -3.83 -15.09
CA THR A 70 9.67 -3.94 -16.54
C THR A 70 8.28 -3.45 -16.93
N ALA A 71 7.50 -2.93 -15.95
CA ALA A 71 6.09 -2.61 -16.16
C ALA A 71 5.24 -3.80 -16.70
N SER A 72 5.68 -5.04 -16.43
CA SER A 72 4.87 -6.23 -16.70
C SER A 72 3.55 -6.17 -15.92
N ILE A 73 3.58 -5.69 -14.67
CA ILE A 73 2.37 -5.39 -13.92
C ILE A 73 2.11 -3.89 -14.02
N THR A 74 0.90 -3.53 -14.48
CA THR A 74 0.40 -2.17 -14.56
C THR A 74 -1.00 -2.10 -13.95
N GLU A 75 -1.51 -0.89 -13.73
CA GLU A 75 -2.94 -0.67 -13.56
C GLU A 75 -3.72 -1.03 -14.84
N VAL A 76 -4.97 -1.42 -14.66
CA VAL A 76 -5.93 -1.52 -15.78
C VAL A 76 -6.24 -0.09 -16.22
N TYR A 77 -5.98 0.24 -17.48
CA TYR A 77 -6.13 1.61 -18.00
C TYR A 77 -7.59 1.93 -18.29
N GLU A 78 -8.08 3.04 -17.75
CA GLU A 78 -9.42 3.57 -17.99
C GLU A 78 -9.39 4.94 -18.72
N TYR A 79 -8.22 5.58 -18.87
CA TYR A 79 -8.12 6.82 -19.64
C TYR A 79 -8.57 6.69 -21.11
N PRO A 80 -8.49 5.54 -21.80
CA PRO A 80 -9.04 5.42 -23.15
C PRO A 80 -10.56 5.59 -23.20
N ASP A 81 -11.28 5.08 -22.18
CA ASP A 81 -12.74 5.24 -22.08
C ASP A 81 -13.11 6.68 -21.75
N VAL A 82 -12.34 7.35 -20.88
CA VAL A 82 -12.50 8.78 -20.58
C VAL A 82 -12.26 9.62 -21.85
N LYS A 83 -11.25 9.29 -22.63
CA LYS A 83 -10.96 9.94 -23.93
C LYS A 83 -12.13 9.76 -24.92
N ALA A 84 -12.75 8.59 -24.93
CA ALA A 84 -13.93 8.33 -25.76
C ALA A 84 -15.14 9.16 -25.26
N ALA A 85 -15.32 9.27 -23.93
CA ALA A 85 -16.39 10.10 -23.37
C ALA A 85 -16.21 11.59 -23.66
N ILE A 86 -14.99 12.12 -23.64
CA ILE A 86 -14.67 13.51 -24.04
C ILE A 86 -14.98 13.76 -25.52
N ALA A 87 -14.80 12.76 -26.36
CA ALA A 87 -15.10 12.87 -27.80
C ALA A 87 -16.62 12.81 -28.12
N ASP A 88 -17.45 12.41 -27.18
CA ASP A 88 -18.91 12.34 -27.31
C ASP A 88 -19.55 13.69 -26.94
N PRO A 89 -20.12 14.42 -27.90
CA PRO A 89 -20.70 15.74 -27.65
C PRO A 89 -21.97 15.73 -26.75
N ASP A 90 -22.55 14.55 -26.52
CA ASP A 90 -23.70 14.38 -25.63
C ASP A 90 -23.27 14.14 -24.16
N LYS A 91 -21.97 14.02 -23.89
CA LYS A 91 -21.42 13.82 -22.54
C LYS A 91 -20.80 15.10 -21.98
N ILE A 92 -20.79 15.17 -20.67
CA ILE A 92 -20.13 16.23 -19.89
C ILE A 92 -19.16 15.51 -18.96
N VAL A 93 -17.87 15.68 -19.20
CA VAL A 93 -16.82 15.00 -18.44
C VAL A 93 -16.33 15.88 -17.31
N ILE A 94 -16.58 15.42 -16.08
CA ILE A 94 -16.17 16.10 -14.84
C ILE A 94 -15.02 15.31 -14.20
N VAL A 95 -13.87 15.95 -14.00
CA VAL A 95 -12.69 15.32 -13.41
C VAL A 95 -12.44 15.89 -12.03
N SER A 96 -12.40 15.02 -11.02
CA SER A 96 -12.07 15.37 -9.64
C SER A 96 -10.68 14.90 -9.28
N THR A 97 -9.82 15.77 -8.70
CA THR A 97 -8.38 15.49 -8.52
C THR A 97 -8.00 15.32 -7.07
N SER A 98 -7.37 14.19 -6.74
CA SER A 98 -6.93 13.85 -5.37
C SER A 98 -5.67 14.60 -4.95
N PRO A 99 -5.46 14.84 -3.62
CA PRO A 99 -4.34 15.62 -3.10
C PRO A 99 -2.96 15.09 -3.49
N SER A 100 -2.79 13.78 -3.50
CA SER A 100 -1.49 13.15 -3.74
C SER A 100 -1.03 13.19 -5.20
N VAL A 101 -1.94 13.43 -6.16
CA VAL A 101 -1.58 13.54 -7.58
C VAL A 101 -0.76 14.80 -7.83
N ARG A 102 -1.15 15.93 -7.21
CA ARG A 102 -0.53 17.25 -7.41
C ARG A 102 0.90 17.38 -6.89
N VAL A 103 1.37 16.42 -6.07
CA VAL A 103 2.74 16.37 -5.54
C VAL A 103 3.60 15.27 -6.16
N ALA A 104 3.04 14.53 -7.13
CA ALA A 104 3.76 13.43 -7.77
C ALA A 104 3.76 13.52 -9.30
N LEU A 105 2.72 14.10 -9.92
CA LEU A 105 2.57 14.15 -11.37
C LEU A 105 3.76 14.79 -12.08
N GLY A 106 4.36 15.84 -11.50
CA GLY A 106 5.53 16.52 -12.06
C GLY A 106 6.74 15.60 -12.27
N GLU A 107 6.87 14.54 -11.46
CA GLU A 107 7.97 13.58 -11.56
C GLU A 107 7.94 12.82 -12.90
N GLU A 108 6.75 12.56 -13.47
CA GLU A 108 6.59 11.93 -14.78
C GLU A 108 7.05 12.82 -15.96
N PHE A 109 7.26 14.11 -15.69
CA PHE A 109 7.73 15.12 -16.63
C PHE A 109 9.10 15.70 -16.24
N GLY A 110 9.86 14.96 -15.41
CA GLY A 110 11.24 15.31 -15.04
C GLY A 110 11.38 16.41 -13.99
N MET A 111 10.30 16.84 -13.32
CA MET A 111 10.35 17.80 -12.23
C MET A 111 10.89 17.16 -10.93
N ALA A 112 11.33 17.98 -10.00
CA ALA A 112 11.84 17.51 -8.71
C ALA A 112 10.77 16.72 -7.94
N LYS A 113 11.21 15.71 -7.17
CA LYS A 113 10.34 14.88 -6.31
C LYS A 113 9.56 15.77 -5.35
N GLY A 114 8.25 15.52 -5.24
CA GLY A 114 7.36 16.29 -4.39
C GLY A 114 7.01 17.71 -4.91
N SER A 115 7.34 18.06 -6.17
CA SER A 115 6.91 19.34 -6.76
C SER A 115 5.41 19.49 -6.73
N PHE A 116 4.91 20.62 -6.21
CA PHE A 116 3.49 20.94 -6.15
C PHE A 116 3.04 21.55 -7.48
N VAL A 117 2.26 20.80 -8.26
CA VAL A 117 1.89 21.14 -9.65
C VAL A 117 0.38 21.26 -9.86
N GLN A 118 -0.38 21.70 -8.86
CA GLN A 118 -1.86 21.78 -8.91
C GLN A 118 -2.35 22.53 -10.14
N GLY A 119 -1.89 23.78 -10.36
CA GLY A 119 -2.37 24.61 -11.48
C GLY A 119 -2.08 23.99 -12.85
N LYS A 120 -0.87 23.43 -13.04
CA LYS A 120 -0.50 22.72 -14.27
C LYS A 120 -1.31 21.43 -14.46
N MET A 121 -1.62 20.71 -13.38
CA MET A 121 -2.47 19.51 -13.43
C MET A 121 -3.88 19.85 -13.89
N ILE A 122 -4.47 20.96 -13.37
CA ILE A 122 -5.79 21.43 -13.79
C ILE A 122 -5.76 21.85 -15.26
N ALA A 123 -4.75 22.64 -15.67
CA ALA A 123 -4.54 23.05 -17.05
C ALA A 123 -4.41 21.85 -18.00
N LEU A 124 -3.70 20.80 -17.58
CA LEU A 124 -3.59 19.56 -18.34
C LEU A 124 -4.95 18.90 -18.56
N MET A 125 -5.80 18.79 -17.51
CA MET A 125 -7.12 18.20 -17.65
C MET A 125 -7.99 18.96 -18.63
N ARG A 126 -7.95 20.32 -18.59
CA ARG A 126 -8.66 21.17 -19.54
C ARG A 126 -8.11 21.00 -20.97
N ALA A 127 -6.79 20.93 -21.13
CA ALA A 127 -6.16 20.71 -22.44
C ALA A 127 -6.50 19.32 -23.02
N LEU A 128 -6.79 18.33 -22.19
CA LEU A 128 -7.26 17.01 -22.59
C LEU A 128 -8.75 16.97 -22.90
N GLY A 129 -9.52 18.04 -22.56
CA GLY A 129 -10.91 18.20 -22.93
C GLY A 129 -11.93 17.98 -21.80
N ALA A 130 -11.50 17.99 -20.52
CA ALA A 130 -12.44 17.97 -19.40
C ALA A 130 -13.32 19.23 -19.39
N ASP A 131 -14.64 19.07 -19.24
CA ASP A 131 -15.59 20.19 -19.17
C ASP A 131 -15.50 20.92 -17.83
N TYR A 132 -15.34 20.15 -16.73
CA TYR A 132 -15.14 20.69 -15.39
C TYR A 132 -14.00 19.96 -14.68
N VAL A 133 -13.23 20.71 -13.89
CA VAL A 133 -12.16 20.17 -13.05
C VAL A 133 -12.39 20.60 -11.60
N LEU A 134 -12.68 19.63 -10.72
CA LEU A 134 -13.05 19.82 -9.33
C LEU A 134 -11.98 19.30 -8.38
N ASP A 135 -12.03 19.73 -7.11
CA ASP A 135 -11.07 19.32 -6.09
C ASP A 135 -11.62 18.20 -5.19
N THR A 136 -10.98 17.04 -5.20
CA THR A 136 -11.31 15.97 -4.24
C THR A 136 -10.90 16.34 -2.80
N ASN A 137 -10.10 17.39 -2.57
CA ASN A 137 -9.86 17.91 -1.22
C ASN A 137 -11.13 18.49 -0.60
N PHE A 138 -12.03 19.09 -1.40
CA PHE A 138 -13.37 19.44 -0.95
C PHE A 138 -14.12 18.22 -0.41
N ALA A 139 -14.09 17.11 -1.14
CA ALA A 139 -14.73 15.88 -0.71
C ALA A 139 -14.01 15.21 0.48
N ALA A 140 -12.71 15.45 0.64
CA ALA A 140 -11.99 15.05 1.86
C ALA A 140 -12.49 15.85 3.07
N ASP A 141 -12.76 17.15 2.91
CA ASP A 141 -13.40 17.94 3.96
C ASP A 141 -14.80 17.41 4.30
N LEU A 142 -15.59 17.05 3.29
CA LEU A 142 -16.91 16.44 3.49
C LEU A 142 -16.80 15.10 4.24
N THR A 143 -15.85 14.24 3.86
CA THR A 143 -15.59 12.97 4.55
C THR A 143 -15.22 13.21 6.02
N ILE A 144 -14.36 14.19 6.30
CA ILE A 144 -13.96 14.49 7.69
C ILE A 144 -15.15 14.99 8.51
N VAL A 145 -16.02 15.82 7.93
CA VAL A 145 -17.21 16.31 8.64
C VAL A 145 -18.12 15.14 9.05
N GLU A 146 -18.36 14.18 8.17
CA GLU A 146 -19.15 12.99 8.48
C GLU A 146 -18.42 12.02 9.43
N GLU A 147 -17.15 11.70 9.15
CA GLU A 147 -16.38 10.73 9.93
C GLU A 147 -16.09 11.22 11.36
N ALA A 148 -15.77 12.51 11.53
CA ALA A 148 -15.59 13.11 12.84
C ALA A 148 -16.94 13.22 13.61
N SER A 149 -18.04 13.49 12.92
CA SER A 149 -19.37 13.47 13.53
C SER A 149 -19.76 12.06 14.00
N GLU A 150 -19.44 11.03 13.21
CA GLU A 150 -19.63 9.63 13.61
C GLU A 150 -18.75 9.29 14.83
N LEU A 151 -17.47 9.70 14.86
CA LEU A 151 -16.57 9.48 15.99
C LEU A 151 -17.11 10.14 17.28
N VAL A 152 -17.53 11.38 17.19
CA VAL A 152 -18.12 12.11 18.34
C VAL A 152 -19.38 11.39 18.83
N ARG A 153 -20.26 10.95 17.92
CA ARG A 153 -21.45 10.16 18.26
C ARG A 153 -21.08 8.86 18.97
N ARG A 154 -20.13 8.08 18.45
CA ARG A 154 -19.67 6.83 19.08
C ARG A 154 -19.11 7.06 20.49
N ILE A 155 -18.32 8.10 20.69
CA ILE A 155 -17.74 8.43 22.00
C ILE A 155 -18.84 8.86 23.01
N THR A 156 -19.82 9.64 22.55
CA THR A 156 -20.83 10.24 23.44
C THR A 156 -22.02 9.35 23.73
N THR A 157 -22.42 8.50 22.76
CA THR A 157 -23.62 7.66 22.88
C THR A 157 -23.33 6.18 23.07
N GLY A 158 -22.16 5.71 22.65
CA GLY A 158 -21.82 4.29 22.67
C GLY A 158 -22.65 3.42 21.71
N ASP A 159 -23.25 4.02 20.67
CA ASP A 159 -24.12 3.33 19.70
C ASP A 159 -23.39 2.34 18.81
N LYS A 160 -22.09 2.55 18.61
CA LYS A 160 -21.20 1.64 17.90
C LYS A 160 -19.87 1.43 18.66
N PRO A 161 -19.16 0.32 18.44
CA PRO A 161 -17.94 0.00 19.15
C PRO A 161 -16.79 0.95 18.82
N LEU A 162 -15.89 1.13 19.80
CA LEU A 162 -14.57 1.76 19.65
C LEU A 162 -13.48 0.67 19.65
N PRO A 163 -12.32 0.91 19.00
CA PRO A 163 -12.02 2.12 18.25
C PRO A 163 -12.80 2.22 16.95
N GLN A 164 -13.05 3.45 16.46
CA GLN A 164 -13.47 3.68 15.11
C GLN A 164 -12.24 3.59 14.19
N PHE A 165 -12.30 2.76 13.15
CA PHE A 165 -11.31 2.75 12.06
C PHE A 165 -11.74 3.66 10.92
N THR A 166 -10.79 4.33 10.27
CA THR A 166 -11.07 5.08 9.03
C THR A 166 -11.47 4.15 7.90
N SER A 167 -12.27 4.66 6.96
CA SER A 167 -12.86 3.90 5.84
C SER A 167 -12.40 4.35 4.46
N CYS A 168 -11.67 5.45 4.35
CA CYS A 168 -11.33 6.09 3.08
C CYS A 168 -10.38 5.27 2.17
N CYS A 169 -9.67 4.25 2.71
CA CYS A 169 -8.77 3.37 1.96
C CYS A 169 -9.47 2.07 1.53
N PRO A 170 -9.87 1.90 0.25
CA PRO A 170 -10.65 0.74 -0.19
C PRO A 170 -9.87 -0.58 -0.15
N ALA A 171 -8.55 -0.54 -0.23
CA ALA A 171 -7.73 -1.73 -0.08
C ALA A 171 -7.72 -2.21 1.39
N TRP A 172 -7.69 -1.30 2.36
CA TRP A 172 -7.88 -1.59 3.76
C TRP A 172 -9.28 -2.17 4.03
N VAL A 173 -10.31 -1.53 3.50
CA VAL A 173 -11.70 -2.01 3.65
C VAL A 173 -11.83 -3.45 3.14
N LYS A 174 -11.35 -3.74 1.93
CA LYS A 174 -11.38 -5.11 1.40
C LYS A 174 -10.54 -6.08 2.24
N PHE A 175 -9.41 -5.64 2.78
CA PHE A 175 -8.62 -6.44 3.69
C PHE A 175 -9.40 -6.79 4.98
N ALA A 176 -10.09 -5.81 5.58
CA ALA A 176 -10.93 -6.02 6.76
C ALA A 176 -12.10 -6.97 6.44
N GLU A 177 -12.80 -6.76 5.32
CA GLU A 177 -13.89 -7.62 4.85
C GLU A 177 -13.45 -9.09 4.69
N THR A 178 -12.22 -9.33 4.24
CA THR A 178 -11.71 -10.67 3.95
C THR A 178 -11.11 -11.36 5.17
N TYR A 179 -10.34 -10.64 5.99
CA TYR A 179 -9.54 -11.24 7.07
C TYR A 179 -10.10 -10.98 8.47
N TYR A 180 -10.85 -9.89 8.65
CA TYR A 180 -11.34 -9.40 9.94
C TYR A 180 -12.82 -8.95 9.87
N PRO A 181 -13.76 -9.79 9.40
CA PRO A 181 -15.16 -9.37 9.28
C PRO A 181 -15.78 -8.97 10.63
N GLU A 182 -15.26 -9.52 11.74
CA GLU A 182 -15.67 -9.14 13.09
C GLU A 182 -15.32 -7.69 13.45
N MET A 183 -14.38 -7.07 12.74
CA MET A 183 -14.00 -5.67 12.93
C MET A 183 -14.82 -4.70 12.07
N LEU A 184 -15.68 -5.17 11.16
CA LEU A 184 -16.48 -4.30 10.31
C LEU A 184 -17.39 -3.33 11.08
N PRO A 185 -17.99 -3.68 12.23
CA PRO A 185 -18.73 -2.71 13.05
C PRO A 185 -17.88 -1.55 13.57
N HIS A 186 -16.57 -1.74 13.67
CA HIS A 186 -15.61 -0.72 14.06
C HIS A 186 -15.23 0.25 12.93
N VAL A 187 -15.39 -0.16 11.66
CA VAL A 187 -15.04 0.69 10.52
C VAL A 187 -16.08 1.82 10.40
N SER A 188 -15.62 3.05 10.14
CA SER A 188 -16.50 4.19 9.87
C SER A 188 -17.39 3.89 8.67
N THR A 189 -18.66 4.26 8.74
CA THR A 189 -19.57 4.10 7.61
C THR A 189 -19.45 5.21 6.58
N ALA A 190 -18.73 6.29 6.88
CA ALA A 190 -18.45 7.36 5.94
C ALA A 190 -17.77 6.81 4.67
N LYS A 191 -18.28 7.17 3.49
CA LYS A 191 -17.63 6.82 2.23
C LYS A 191 -16.29 7.55 2.09
N SER A 192 -15.43 7.07 1.23
CA SER A 192 -14.21 7.78 0.86
C SER A 192 -14.53 9.11 0.14
N PRO A 193 -13.55 10.05 0.05
CA PRO A 193 -13.78 11.32 -0.65
C PRO A 193 -14.39 11.17 -2.05
N ILE A 194 -13.90 10.27 -2.89
CA ILE A 194 -14.50 10.05 -4.21
C ILE A 194 -15.89 9.39 -4.11
N GLY A 195 -16.10 8.55 -3.11
CA GLY A 195 -17.41 7.91 -2.84
C GLY A 195 -18.45 8.90 -2.34
N MET A 196 -18.04 10.02 -1.75
CA MET A 196 -18.94 11.16 -1.40
C MET A 196 -19.06 12.15 -2.54
N GLN A 197 -17.97 12.45 -3.24
CA GLN A 197 -17.97 13.41 -4.34
C GLN A 197 -18.84 12.95 -5.52
N GLY A 198 -18.78 11.65 -5.83
CA GLY A 198 -19.54 11.07 -6.94
C GLY A 198 -21.04 11.37 -6.89
N PRO A 199 -21.75 10.92 -5.87
CA PRO A 199 -23.19 11.20 -5.75
C PRO A 199 -23.49 12.68 -5.61
N THR A 200 -22.64 13.47 -4.92
CA THR A 200 -22.82 14.92 -4.78
C THR A 200 -22.72 15.64 -6.12
N ILE A 201 -21.80 15.22 -7.02
CA ILE A 201 -21.71 15.77 -8.38
C ILE A 201 -22.96 15.46 -9.19
N LYS A 202 -23.42 14.21 -9.19
CA LYS A 202 -24.58 13.80 -10.00
C LYS A 202 -25.92 14.27 -9.44
N THR A 203 -25.95 14.86 -8.24
CA THR A 203 -27.16 15.45 -7.64
C THR A 203 -27.02 16.96 -7.45
N TYR A 204 -26.34 17.39 -6.39
CA TYR A 204 -26.24 18.81 -6.02
C TYR A 204 -25.55 19.66 -7.09
N PHE A 205 -24.34 19.25 -7.54
CA PHE A 205 -23.64 20.03 -8.58
C PHE A 205 -24.40 20.06 -9.90
N ALA A 206 -24.96 18.92 -10.33
CA ALA A 206 -25.80 18.86 -11.54
C ALA A 206 -26.99 19.82 -11.46
N GLN A 207 -27.65 19.87 -10.30
CA GLN A 207 -28.77 20.81 -10.05
C GLN A 207 -28.29 22.27 -10.09
N LYS A 208 -27.20 22.61 -9.40
CA LYS A 208 -26.63 23.98 -9.38
C LYS A 208 -26.24 24.47 -10.77
N MET A 209 -25.68 23.59 -11.59
CA MET A 209 -25.21 23.92 -12.94
C MET A 209 -26.28 23.76 -14.03
N GLY A 210 -27.45 23.24 -13.70
CA GLY A 210 -28.50 22.95 -14.68
C GLY A 210 -28.14 21.85 -15.67
N ILE A 211 -27.34 20.87 -15.25
CA ILE A 211 -26.84 19.74 -16.06
C ILE A 211 -27.76 18.53 -15.86
N ASP A 212 -28.10 17.83 -16.95
CA ASP A 212 -28.76 16.53 -16.87
C ASP A 212 -27.77 15.49 -16.30
N PRO A 213 -28.03 14.89 -15.13
CA PRO A 213 -27.16 13.90 -14.52
C PRO A 213 -26.80 12.70 -15.42
N LYS A 214 -27.69 12.35 -16.37
CA LYS A 214 -27.47 11.26 -17.33
C LYS A 214 -26.35 11.55 -18.34
N LYS A 215 -26.04 12.82 -18.54
CA LYS A 215 -24.95 13.25 -19.43
C LYS A 215 -23.60 13.29 -18.74
N ILE A 216 -23.56 13.28 -17.41
CA ILE A 216 -22.34 13.40 -16.63
C ILE A 216 -21.56 12.09 -16.69
N VAL A 217 -20.31 12.20 -17.12
CA VAL A 217 -19.26 11.17 -16.93
C VAL A 217 -18.32 11.68 -15.85
N ASN A 218 -18.39 11.03 -14.71
CA ASN A 218 -17.69 11.44 -13.50
C ASN A 218 -16.38 10.65 -13.34
N VAL A 219 -15.25 11.33 -13.31
CA VAL A 219 -13.91 10.75 -13.35
C VAL A 219 -13.12 11.14 -12.10
N ALA A 220 -12.59 10.16 -11.37
CA ALA A 220 -11.66 10.39 -10.29
C ALA A 220 -10.21 10.27 -10.76
N LEU A 221 -9.45 11.37 -10.73
CA LEU A 221 -8.01 11.37 -10.90
C LEU A 221 -7.36 11.14 -9.53
N THR A 222 -6.75 9.96 -9.33
CA THR A 222 -6.30 9.50 -8.01
C THR A 222 -4.98 8.72 -8.09
N PRO A 223 -4.16 8.67 -7.03
CA PRO A 223 -2.97 7.83 -6.99
C PRO A 223 -3.25 6.33 -6.80
N CYS A 224 -4.52 5.93 -6.67
CA CYS A 224 -4.93 4.66 -6.07
C CYS A 224 -5.59 3.71 -7.07
N THR A 225 -5.03 2.53 -7.26
CA THR A 225 -5.62 1.48 -8.11
C THR A 225 -6.82 0.80 -7.46
N ALA A 226 -6.88 0.72 -6.12
CA ALA A 226 -8.01 0.11 -5.41
C ALA A 226 -9.31 0.91 -5.57
N LYS A 227 -9.23 2.19 -5.94
CA LYS A 227 -10.40 3.02 -6.30
C LYS A 227 -11.15 2.47 -7.52
N LYS A 228 -10.45 1.80 -8.46
CA LYS A 228 -11.09 1.10 -9.58
C LYS A 228 -12.00 -0.04 -9.13
N PHE A 229 -11.65 -0.72 -8.05
CA PHE A 229 -12.52 -1.71 -7.39
C PHE A 229 -13.65 -1.04 -6.60
N GLU A 230 -13.33 0.01 -5.84
CA GLU A 230 -14.30 0.71 -4.99
C GLU A 230 -15.50 1.22 -5.79
N ILE A 231 -15.28 1.92 -6.90
CA ILE A 231 -16.36 2.48 -7.73
C ILE A 231 -17.28 1.42 -8.36
N ARG A 232 -16.84 0.15 -8.39
CA ARG A 232 -17.60 -0.98 -8.93
C ARG A 232 -18.40 -1.74 -7.88
N ARG A 233 -18.28 -1.38 -6.59
CA ARG A 233 -19.09 -1.98 -5.52
C ARG A 233 -20.57 -1.66 -5.78
N GLU A 234 -21.44 -2.63 -5.46
CA GLU A 234 -22.88 -2.50 -5.77
C GLU A 234 -23.53 -1.29 -5.10
N GLU A 235 -23.09 -0.98 -3.88
CA GLU A 235 -23.60 0.13 -3.06
C GLU A 235 -23.14 1.52 -3.55
N MET A 236 -22.18 1.63 -4.48
CA MET A 236 -21.70 2.90 -5.02
C MET A 236 -22.59 3.43 -6.15
N ASN A 237 -23.87 3.60 -5.84
CA ASN A 237 -24.92 4.07 -6.75
C ASN A 237 -25.97 4.95 -6.03
N ALA A 238 -25.55 5.71 -5.02
CA ALA A 238 -26.45 6.52 -4.20
C ALA A 238 -27.18 7.59 -5.04
N ALA A 239 -26.49 8.25 -5.98
CA ALA A 239 -27.12 9.17 -6.92
C ALA A 239 -28.19 8.48 -7.78
N GLY A 240 -27.88 7.29 -8.28
CA GLY A 240 -28.81 6.49 -9.07
C GLY A 240 -30.08 6.13 -8.28
N LYS A 241 -29.94 5.71 -7.04
CA LYS A 241 -31.07 5.45 -6.13
C LYS A 241 -31.89 6.71 -5.89
N LYS A 242 -31.22 7.83 -5.56
CA LYS A 242 -31.88 9.12 -5.29
C LYS A 242 -32.67 9.68 -6.47
N LEU A 243 -32.10 9.51 -7.67
CA LEU A 243 -32.69 10.03 -8.91
C LEU A 243 -33.65 9.05 -9.61
N GLY A 244 -33.82 7.84 -9.07
CA GLY A 244 -34.64 6.79 -9.69
C GLY A 244 -34.03 6.22 -11.00
N ILE A 245 -32.69 6.20 -11.10
CA ILE A 245 -31.91 5.71 -12.24
C ILE A 245 -30.94 4.62 -11.74
N PRO A 246 -31.42 3.40 -11.49
CA PRO A 246 -30.65 2.34 -10.79
C PRO A 246 -29.32 1.97 -11.45
N GLU A 247 -29.21 2.13 -12.77
CA GLU A 247 -27.99 1.85 -13.55
C GLU A 247 -26.92 2.93 -13.42
N MET A 248 -27.27 4.11 -12.89
CA MET A 248 -26.32 5.22 -12.72
C MET A 248 -25.34 4.91 -11.59
N ARG A 249 -24.06 4.95 -11.90
CA ARG A 249 -22.98 4.86 -10.92
C ARG A 249 -22.65 6.24 -10.36
N ASP A 250 -22.18 6.29 -9.11
CA ASP A 250 -21.76 7.55 -8.49
C ASP A 250 -20.51 8.11 -9.18
N MET A 251 -19.53 7.24 -9.45
CA MET A 251 -18.29 7.51 -10.18
C MET A 251 -18.18 6.53 -11.35
N ASP A 252 -17.83 7.01 -12.54
CA ASP A 252 -17.80 6.20 -13.75
C ASP A 252 -16.42 5.61 -14.02
N TYR A 253 -15.35 6.41 -13.87
CA TYR A 253 -13.96 6.00 -14.16
C TYR A 253 -12.99 6.48 -13.09
N VAL A 254 -11.86 5.76 -13.00
CA VAL A 254 -10.71 6.12 -12.17
C VAL A 254 -9.46 6.16 -13.02
N VAL A 255 -8.86 7.33 -13.18
CA VAL A 255 -7.58 7.54 -13.86
C VAL A 255 -6.48 7.71 -12.82
N THR A 256 -5.37 6.99 -12.96
CA THR A 256 -4.24 7.13 -12.04
C THR A 256 -3.28 8.24 -12.47
N THR A 257 -2.35 8.62 -11.57
CA THR A 257 -1.29 9.60 -11.90
C THR A 257 -0.47 9.16 -13.10
N ARG A 258 -0.09 7.87 -13.18
CA ARG A 258 0.64 7.31 -14.32
C ARG A 258 -0.17 7.28 -15.61
N GLU A 259 -1.47 6.92 -15.51
CA GLU A 259 -2.35 6.95 -16.67
C GLU A 259 -2.48 8.35 -17.25
N LEU A 260 -2.64 9.38 -16.39
CA LEU A 260 -2.70 10.76 -16.83
C LEU A 260 -1.40 11.19 -17.54
N ALA A 261 -0.26 10.85 -16.96
CA ALA A 261 1.03 11.16 -17.58
C ALA A 261 1.22 10.46 -18.93
N LEU A 262 0.79 9.20 -19.05
CA LEU A 262 0.80 8.45 -20.30
C LEU A 262 -0.10 9.12 -21.33
N TRP A 263 -1.32 9.48 -20.97
CA TRP A 263 -2.28 10.15 -21.84
C TRP A 263 -1.74 11.52 -22.32
N ALA A 264 -1.16 12.32 -21.43
CA ALA A 264 -0.54 13.61 -21.79
C ALA A 264 0.60 13.43 -22.80
N LYS A 265 1.46 12.41 -22.60
CA LYS A 265 2.56 12.08 -23.53
C LYS A 265 2.03 11.63 -24.91
N GLU A 266 0.98 10.81 -24.96
CA GLU A 266 0.29 10.43 -26.21
C GLU A 266 -0.32 11.63 -26.94
N ALA A 267 -0.93 12.55 -26.18
CA ALA A 267 -1.50 13.79 -26.73
C ALA A 267 -0.43 14.83 -27.11
N LYS A 268 0.86 14.54 -26.84
CA LYS A 268 2.02 15.43 -27.10
C LYS A 268 1.88 16.80 -26.43
N ILE A 269 1.27 16.84 -25.23
CA ILE A 269 1.16 18.07 -24.46
C ILE A 269 2.49 18.30 -23.70
N ASP A 270 3.07 19.47 -23.89
CA ASP A 270 4.22 19.90 -23.09
C ASP A 270 3.75 20.42 -21.73
N PHE A 271 3.81 19.52 -20.75
CA PHE A 271 3.34 19.80 -19.38
C PHE A 271 4.08 20.98 -18.72
N ALA A 272 5.37 21.15 -19.02
CA ALA A 272 6.18 22.23 -18.45
C ALA A 272 5.74 23.60 -18.92
N SER A 273 5.26 23.72 -20.16
CA SER A 273 4.84 24.98 -20.77
C SER A 273 3.39 25.38 -20.44
N LEU A 274 2.58 24.51 -19.82
CA LEU A 274 1.21 24.84 -19.45
C LEU A 274 1.20 26.02 -18.47
N GLU A 275 0.33 26.98 -18.67
CA GLU A 275 -0.01 28.00 -17.68
C GLU A 275 -0.89 27.40 -16.59
N ASP A 276 -0.73 27.87 -15.35
CA ASP A 276 -1.53 27.40 -14.24
C ASP A 276 -3.01 27.77 -14.43
N SER A 277 -3.92 26.86 -14.04
CA SER A 277 -5.36 27.05 -14.05
C SER A 277 -5.94 26.77 -12.67
N ASP A 278 -7.13 27.29 -12.41
CA ASP A 278 -7.87 27.11 -11.16
C ASP A 278 -9.00 26.10 -11.33
N TYR A 279 -9.47 25.54 -10.21
CA TYR A 279 -10.65 24.70 -10.16
C TYR A 279 -11.93 25.47 -10.54
N ASP A 280 -12.91 24.73 -11.02
CA ASP A 280 -14.25 25.26 -11.23
C ASP A 280 -14.95 25.50 -9.89
N ARG A 281 -15.90 26.46 -9.87
CA ARG A 281 -16.71 26.80 -8.67
C ARG A 281 -17.65 25.65 -8.31
N PHE A 282 -18.05 25.64 -7.05
CA PHE A 282 -18.78 24.57 -6.38
C PHE A 282 -17.95 23.28 -6.36
N MET A 283 -17.38 22.90 -5.22
CA MET A 283 -16.43 21.83 -4.97
C MET A 283 -15.00 22.10 -5.48
N GLY A 284 -14.59 23.37 -5.51
CA GLY A 284 -13.23 23.80 -5.86
C GLY A 284 -12.44 24.33 -4.67
N GLU A 285 -13.11 24.71 -3.57
CA GLU A 285 -12.46 25.23 -2.37
C GLU A 285 -12.27 24.12 -1.33
N ALA A 286 -11.08 24.07 -0.73
CA ALA A 286 -10.71 23.05 0.24
C ALA A 286 -9.83 23.58 1.36
N SER A 287 -9.95 22.96 2.54
CA SER A 287 -9.10 23.28 3.69
C SER A 287 -7.75 22.60 3.63
N GLY A 288 -6.83 23.05 4.51
CA GLY A 288 -5.56 22.36 4.74
C GLY A 288 -5.75 20.92 5.25
N ALA A 289 -6.81 20.65 5.99
CA ALA A 289 -7.18 19.29 6.41
C ALA A 289 -7.46 18.39 5.20
N GLY A 290 -8.20 18.86 4.18
CA GLY A 290 -8.40 18.13 2.94
C GLY A 290 -7.08 17.87 2.17
N VAL A 291 -6.16 18.84 2.19
CA VAL A 291 -4.84 18.72 1.54
C VAL A 291 -4.02 17.58 2.14
N ILE A 292 -3.90 17.51 3.48
CA ILE A 292 -3.07 16.50 4.16
C ILE A 292 -3.66 15.08 4.14
N PHE A 293 -4.89 14.92 3.68
CA PHE A 293 -5.57 13.62 3.57
C PHE A 293 -4.78 12.58 2.75
N GLY A 294 -3.89 13.05 1.88
CA GLY A 294 -3.00 12.19 1.11
C GLY A 294 -1.85 11.55 1.89
N ASN A 295 -1.55 12.05 3.07
CA ASN A 295 -0.46 11.57 3.92
C ASN A 295 -0.93 10.54 4.95
N THR A 296 -0.07 9.60 5.31
CA THR A 296 -0.30 8.79 6.51
C THR A 296 -0.25 9.68 7.76
N GLY A 297 -1.28 9.63 8.58
CA GLY A 297 -1.52 10.53 9.72
C GLY A 297 -2.35 11.76 9.36
N GLY A 298 -2.57 12.04 8.07
CA GLY A 298 -3.29 13.22 7.61
C GLY A 298 -4.79 13.15 7.87
N VAL A 299 -5.41 11.98 7.67
CA VAL A 299 -6.83 11.76 8.00
C VAL A 299 -7.07 11.87 9.49
N MET A 300 -6.18 11.26 10.29
CA MET A 300 -6.21 11.35 11.76
C MET A 300 -6.17 12.80 12.21
N GLU A 301 -5.19 13.57 11.73
CA GLU A 301 -5.02 14.97 12.10
C GLU A 301 -6.23 15.81 11.67
N ALA A 302 -6.75 15.61 10.46
CA ALA A 302 -7.94 16.30 9.94
C ALA A 302 -9.19 16.01 10.79
N ALA A 303 -9.44 14.73 11.11
CA ALA A 303 -10.56 14.31 11.93
C ALA A 303 -10.48 14.87 13.37
N LEU A 304 -9.30 14.86 13.98
CA LEU A 304 -9.11 15.39 15.32
C LEU A 304 -9.29 16.91 15.39
N ARG A 305 -8.89 17.67 14.36
CA ARG A 305 -9.17 19.10 14.25
C ARG A 305 -10.68 19.38 14.32
N THR A 306 -11.46 18.64 13.55
CA THR A 306 -12.92 18.80 13.48
C THR A 306 -13.63 18.26 14.73
N ALA A 307 -13.28 17.05 15.20
CA ALA A 307 -13.86 16.45 16.39
C ALA A 307 -13.61 17.30 17.66
N TYR A 308 -12.40 17.87 17.78
CA TYR A 308 -12.11 18.81 18.88
C TYR A 308 -13.10 19.98 18.91
N SER A 309 -13.31 20.64 17.76
CA SER A 309 -14.26 21.75 17.68
C SER A 309 -15.69 21.33 17.98
N TYR A 310 -16.13 20.16 17.53
CA TYR A 310 -17.47 19.65 17.79
C TYR A 310 -17.72 19.31 19.27
N ILE A 311 -16.70 18.79 19.98
CA ILE A 311 -16.80 18.47 21.39
C ILE A 311 -16.69 19.72 22.26
N THR A 312 -15.80 20.64 21.91
CA THR A 312 -15.43 21.75 22.81
C THR A 312 -16.14 23.06 22.49
N GLY A 313 -16.58 23.25 21.24
CA GLY A 313 -17.02 24.52 20.70
C GLY A 313 -15.89 25.53 20.48
N GLU A 314 -14.64 25.10 20.57
CA GLU A 314 -13.45 25.95 20.46
C GLU A 314 -12.65 25.67 19.19
N ILE A 315 -11.84 26.65 18.77
CA ILE A 315 -10.89 26.48 17.65
C ILE A 315 -9.81 25.47 18.07
N PRO A 316 -9.38 24.55 17.20
CA PRO A 316 -8.33 23.59 17.51
C PRO A 316 -7.04 24.31 17.90
N PRO A 317 -6.38 23.91 19.00
CA PRO A 317 -5.10 24.48 19.40
C PRO A 317 -4.01 24.18 18.36
N SER A 318 -2.98 25.02 18.32
CA SER A 318 -1.87 24.89 17.36
C SER A 318 -1.21 23.50 17.38
N ALA A 319 -1.20 22.83 18.53
CA ALA A 319 -0.68 21.46 18.68
C ALA A 319 -1.49 20.41 17.89
N LEU A 320 -2.80 20.64 17.67
CA LEU A 320 -3.64 19.79 16.81
C LEU A 320 -3.54 20.17 15.33
N LEU A 321 -3.12 21.41 15.01
CA LEU A 321 -2.84 21.84 13.65
C LEU A 321 -1.48 21.34 13.13
N ASP A 322 -0.64 20.81 14.02
CA ASP A 322 0.67 20.23 13.73
C ASP A 322 0.93 19.06 14.69
N LEU A 323 0.16 17.98 14.52
CA LEU A 323 0.16 16.84 15.44
C LEU A 323 1.36 15.93 15.20
N LYS A 324 2.54 16.37 15.64
CA LYS A 324 3.83 15.69 15.40
C LYS A 324 3.86 14.19 15.72
N PRO A 325 3.26 13.68 16.83
CA PRO A 325 3.31 12.25 17.13
C PRO A 325 2.70 11.33 16.06
N VAL A 326 1.73 11.83 15.27
CA VAL A 326 1.11 11.04 14.20
C VAL A 326 1.74 11.30 12.82
N ARG A 327 2.61 12.31 12.69
CA ARG A 327 3.40 12.58 11.49
C ARG A 327 4.66 11.71 11.47
N GLY A 328 5.16 11.36 10.29
CA GLY A 328 6.37 10.56 10.14
C GLY A 328 6.21 9.43 9.16
N TYR A 329 7.18 8.53 9.14
CA TYR A 329 7.25 7.41 8.19
C TYR A 329 7.43 6.05 8.89
N GLU A 330 7.16 5.95 10.18
CA GLU A 330 7.07 4.68 10.91
C GLU A 330 5.74 3.99 10.60
N GLY A 331 5.76 2.66 10.53
CA GLY A 331 4.61 1.85 10.15
C GLY A 331 3.42 1.95 11.10
N ILE A 332 3.68 2.11 12.40
CA ILE A 332 2.68 2.32 13.46
C ILE A 332 3.13 3.50 14.32
N ARG A 333 2.23 4.45 14.55
CA ARG A 333 2.45 5.63 15.41
C ARG A 333 1.24 5.82 16.29
N GLU A 334 1.47 6.28 17.50
CA GLU A 334 0.44 6.44 18.52
C GLU A 334 0.48 7.84 19.16
N ALA A 335 -0.66 8.34 19.58
CA ALA A 335 -0.76 9.59 20.34
C ALA A 335 -1.87 9.49 21.38
N SER A 336 -1.69 10.22 22.47
CA SER A 336 -2.72 10.45 23.48
C SER A 336 -2.94 11.95 23.62
N LEU A 337 -4.19 12.37 23.59
CA LEU A 337 -4.62 13.76 23.60
C LEU A 337 -5.57 13.99 24.77
N ASP A 338 -5.42 15.10 25.48
CA ASP A 338 -6.44 15.56 26.43
C ASP A 338 -7.46 16.45 25.70
N VAL A 339 -8.73 16.07 25.78
CA VAL A 339 -9.86 16.87 25.29
C VAL A 339 -10.79 17.15 26.48
N LYS A 340 -10.65 18.31 27.08
CA LYS A 340 -11.42 18.75 28.26
C LYS A 340 -11.41 17.72 29.42
N GLY A 341 -10.25 17.18 29.75
CA GLY A 341 -10.08 16.19 30.83
C GLY A 341 -10.38 14.74 30.43
N THR A 342 -10.72 14.49 29.17
CA THR A 342 -10.88 13.13 28.64
C THR A 342 -9.68 12.78 27.77
N THR A 343 -8.98 11.70 28.14
CA THR A 343 -7.86 11.21 27.33
C THR A 343 -8.38 10.46 26.09
N VAL A 344 -8.03 10.94 24.91
CA VAL A 344 -8.35 10.32 23.62
C VAL A 344 -7.07 9.66 23.07
N ASN A 345 -7.05 8.33 23.01
CA ASN A 345 -5.95 7.55 22.46
C ASN A 345 -6.20 7.26 20.98
N VAL A 346 -5.21 7.47 20.16
CA VAL A 346 -5.29 7.30 18.70
C VAL A 346 -4.08 6.54 18.15
N ALA A 347 -4.27 5.85 17.03
CA ALA A 347 -3.18 5.21 16.31
C ALA A 347 -3.27 5.47 14.81
N VAL A 348 -2.12 5.55 14.17
CA VAL A 348 -1.96 5.67 12.72
C VAL A 348 -1.12 4.51 12.22
N VAL A 349 -1.61 3.79 11.25
CA VAL A 349 -0.92 2.64 10.68
C VAL A 349 -0.94 2.68 9.16
N TYR A 350 0.20 2.35 8.54
CA TYR A 350 0.22 2.04 7.12
C TYR A 350 0.80 0.65 6.86
N GLY A 351 0.37 0.05 5.72
CA GLY A 351 0.64 -1.35 5.40
C GLY A 351 -0.31 -2.30 6.13
N THR A 352 -1.02 -3.12 5.39
CA THR A 352 -2.01 -4.03 5.99
C THR A 352 -1.37 -5.15 6.83
N ALA A 353 -0.08 -5.47 6.61
CA ALA A 353 0.69 -6.31 7.52
C ALA A 353 0.84 -5.67 8.93
N ASN A 354 1.05 -4.36 9.00
CA ASN A 354 1.07 -3.62 10.27
C ASN A 354 -0.33 -3.47 10.88
N ALA A 355 -1.36 -3.24 10.03
CA ALA A 355 -2.75 -3.21 10.47
C ALA A 355 -3.15 -4.53 11.14
N ARG A 356 -2.73 -5.68 10.58
CA ARG A 356 -2.92 -6.99 11.19
C ARG A 356 -2.36 -7.05 12.61
N LYS A 357 -1.12 -6.61 12.80
CA LYS A 357 -0.48 -6.58 14.14
C LYS A 357 -1.27 -5.71 15.11
N LEU A 358 -1.69 -4.51 14.68
CA LEU A 358 -2.45 -3.60 15.53
C LEU A 358 -3.81 -4.17 15.92
N ILE A 359 -4.52 -4.81 14.98
CA ILE A 359 -5.82 -5.45 15.24
C ILE A 359 -5.67 -6.56 16.29
N GLU A 360 -4.64 -7.40 16.20
CA GLU A 360 -4.44 -8.46 17.20
C GLU A 360 -4.15 -7.89 18.60
N LEU A 361 -3.40 -6.79 18.72
CA LEU A 361 -3.19 -6.09 19.98
C LEU A 361 -4.48 -5.47 20.56
N ILE A 362 -5.37 -4.97 19.69
CA ILE A 362 -6.69 -4.48 20.11
C ILE A 362 -7.57 -5.65 20.57
N LYS A 363 -7.62 -6.75 19.83
CA LYS A 363 -8.42 -7.94 20.13
C LYS A 363 -7.97 -8.64 21.43
N SER A 364 -6.67 -8.63 21.72
CA SER A 364 -6.13 -9.16 22.99
C SER A 364 -6.40 -8.26 24.19
N GLY A 365 -6.87 -7.02 23.98
CA GLY A 365 -7.06 -6.01 25.03
C GLY A 365 -5.75 -5.34 25.51
N GLU A 366 -4.62 -5.63 24.85
CA GLU A 366 -3.33 -5.01 25.20
C GLU A 366 -3.30 -3.52 24.82
N LYS A 367 -4.00 -3.15 23.74
CA LYS A 367 -4.11 -1.76 23.27
C LYS A 367 -5.59 -1.35 23.19
N ASN A 368 -5.85 -0.10 23.57
CA ASN A 368 -7.19 0.48 23.50
C ASN A 368 -7.13 1.90 22.91
N TYR A 369 -7.85 2.13 21.83
CA TYR A 369 -7.91 3.39 21.13
C TYR A 369 -9.36 3.86 20.95
N HIS A 370 -9.53 5.15 20.67
CA HIS A 370 -10.80 5.75 20.27
C HIS A 370 -10.90 5.83 18.74
N PHE A 371 -9.79 6.18 18.08
CA PHE A 371 -9.75 6.32 16.63
C PHE A 371 -8.45 5.77 16.05
N VAL A 372 -8.55 5.05 14.93
CA VAL A 372 -7.40 4.41 14.25
C VAL A 372 -7.45 4.73 12.77
N GLU A 373 -6.42 5.42 12.28
CA GLU A 373 -6.23 5.59 10.82
C GLU A 373 -5.52 4.39 10.25
N VAL A 374 -6.08 3.81 9.16
CA VAL A 374 -5.43 2.73 8.39
C VAL A 374 -5.27 3.13 6.93
N MET A 375 -4.02 3.14 6.46
CA MET A 375 -3.66 3.29 5.05
C MET A 375 -2.94 2.03 4.57
N THR A 376 -3.30 1.49 3.41
CA THR A 376 -2.62 0.31 2.86
C THR A 376 -1.25 0.64 2.29
N CYS A 377 -1.11 1.78 1.63
CA CYS A 377 0.11 2.14 0.93
C CYS A 377 1.17 2.75 1.86
N PRO A 378 2.48 2.45 1.66
CA PRO A 378 3.56 3.08 2.42
C PRO A 378 3.53 4.61 2.32
N GLY A 379 3.46 5.28 3.48
CA GLY A 379 3.38 6.74 3.56
C GLY A 379 1.99 7.32 3.29
N GLY A 380 0.97 6.50 3.03
CA GLY A 380 -0.39 6.92 2.65
C GLY A 380 -0.61 6.98 1.15
N CYS A 381 -1.58 7.76 0.69
CA CYS A 381 -1.94 7.85 -0.73
C CYS A 381 -0.80 8.42 -1.61
N ILE A 382 0.15 9.16 -1.04
CA ILE A 382 1.36 9.63 -1.74
C ILE A 382 2.22 8.48 -2.27
N GLY A 383 2.13 7.28 -1.69
CA GLY A 383 2.74 6.04 -2.13
C GLY A 383 1.80 5.10 -2.86
N GLY A 384 0.65 5.59 -3.34
CA GLY A 384 -0.40 4.82 -3.97
C GLY A 384 0.04 3.99 -5.18
N GLY A 385 -0.70 2.91 -5.46
CA GLY A 385 -0.36 1.94 -6.51
C GLY A 385 -0.33 2.51 -7.94
N GLY A 386 -0.93 3.68 -8.18
CA GLY A 386 -0.93 4.42 -9.45
C GLY A 386 0.00 5.63 -9.50
N GLN A 387 0.87 5.84 -8.49
CA GLN A 387 1.86 6.92 -8.45
C GLN A 387 3.07 6.62 -9.35
N PRO A 388 3.86 7.64 -9.74
CA PRO A 388 5.12 7.44 -10.44
C PRO A 388 6.01 6.42 -9.75
N ARG A 389 6.60 5.52 -10.55
CA ARG A 389 7.52 4.51 -10.05
C ARG A 389 8.86 5.16 -9.68
N ASP A 390 9.39 4.77 -8.54
CA ASP A 390 10.72 5.19 -8.11
C ASP A 390 11.59 3.96 -7.84
N PHE A 391 12.58 3.76 -8.68
CA PHE A 391 13.57 2.69 -8.58
C PHE A 391 14.91 3.20 -8.02
N ALA A 392 14.94 4.42 -7.47
CA ALA A 392 16.13 4.93 -6.79
C ALA A 392 16.47 4.08 -5.56
N ALA A 393 17.73 4.10 -5.16
CA ALA A 393 18.23 3.36 -4.00
C ALA A 393 17.47 3.70 -2.69
N ASP A 394 16.91 4.91 -2.59
CA ASP A 394 16.00 5.31 -1.51
C ASP A 394 14.64 5.70 -2.09
N ALA A 395 13.77 4.71 -2.34
CA ALA A 395 12.38 4.93 -2.75
C ALA A 395 11.56 5.71 -1.70
N ASN A 396 12.00 5.76 -0.44
CA ASN A 396 11.35 6.53 0.61
C ASN A 396 11.62 8.03 0.49
N ALA A 397 12.70 8.44 -0.18
CA ALA A 397 12.99 9.87 -0.40
C ALA A 397 11.87 10.56 -1.18
N SER A 398 11.34 9.94 -2.24
CA SER A 398 10.20 10.49 -3.00
C SER A 398 8.95 10.59 -2.14
N ARG A 399 8.65 9.54 -1.36
CA ARG A 399 7.49 9.52 -0.46
C ARG A 399 7.59 10.63 0.58
N LYS A 400 8.75 10.80 1.23
CA LYS A 400 9.01 11.87 2.20
C LYS A 400 8.86 13.26 1.58
N ALA A 401 9.40 13.49 0.38
CA ALA A 401 9.29 14.77 -0.33
C ALA A 401 7.82 15.11 -0.65
N ARG A 402 7.03 14.13 -1.09
CA ARG A 402 5.60 14.30 -1.35
C ARG A 402 4.82 14.60 -0.05
N ILE A 403 5.11 13.90 1.06
CA ILE A 403 4.53 14.16 2.39
C ILE A 403 4.81 15.59 2.82
N GLU A 404 6.07 16.01 2.76
CA GLU A 404 6.50 17.34 3.16
C GLU A 404 5.80 18.43 2.33
N SER A 405 5.65 18.22 1.03
CA SER A 405 4.96 19.15 0.14
C SER A 405 3.50 19.40 0.53
N LEU A 406 2.74 18.33 0.87
CA LEU A 406 1.36 18.46 1.34
C LEU A 406 1.27 19.17 2.70
N TYR A 407 2.15 18.86 3.66
CA TYR A 407 2.18 19.57 4.94
C TYR A 407 2.59 21.05 4.80
N LYS A 408 3.53 21.37 3.90
CA LYS A 408 3.86 22.77 3.58
C LYS A 408 2.67 23.51 2.99
N ARG A 409 1.90 22.84 2.13
CA ARG A 409 0.66 23.42 1.56
C ARG A 409 -0.38 23.68 2.64
N ASP A 410 -0.69 22.73 3.52
CA ASP A 410 -1.59 22.91 4.65
C ASP A 410 -1.16 24.10 5.52
N ALA A 411 0.11 24.15 5.90
CA ALA A 411 0.65 25.24 6.74
C ALA A 411 0.56 26.62 6.09
N SER A 412 0.51 26.70 4.75
CA SER A 412 0.37 27.96 4.01
C SER A 412 -1.07 28.48 3.88
N LEU A 413 -2.05 27.65 4.23
CA LEU A 413 -3.47 28.00 4.12
C LEU A 413 -3.99 28.61 5.41
N THR A 414 -4.91 29.58 5.28
CA THR A 414 -5.64 30.17 6.41
C THR A 414 -6.78 29.24 6.87
N LEU A 415 -7.45 28.60 5.90
CA LEU A 415 -8.49 27.60 6.15
C LEU A 415 -7.84 26.25 6.38
N ARG A 416 -7.81 25.75 7.64
CA ARG A 416 -7.08 24.54 8.00
C ARG A 416 -7.94 23.42 8.59
N SER A 417 -9.22 23.66 8.80
CA SER A 417 -10.17 22.70 9.38
C SER A 417 -11.34 22.46 8.43
N SER A 418 -11.72 21.20 8.23
CA SER A 418 -12.74 20.79 7.25
C SER A 418 -14.12 21.40 7.52
N HIS A 419 -14.55 21.48 8.79
CA HIS A 419 -15.84 22.04 9.19
C HIS A 419 -15.93 23.57 9.00
N GLU A 420 -14.81 24.24 8.74
CA GLU A 420 -14.76 25.68 8.46
C GLU A 420 -14.90 25.99 6.96
N ASN A 421 -14.78 24.99 6.07
CA ASN A 421 -14.88 25.16 4.63
C ASN A 421 -16.26 25.76 4.26
N PRO A 422 -16.29 26.96 3.60
CA PRO A 422 -17.53 27.62 3.28
C PRO A 422 -18.40 26.85 2.27
N GLU A 423 -17.79 26.19 1.27
CA GLU A 423 -18.52 25.36 0.30
C GLU A 423 -19.13 24.11 0.97
N ILE A 424 -18.50 23.55 2.02
CA ILE A 424 -19.08 22.46 2.81
C ILE A 424 -20.29 22.96 3.61
N LYS A 425 -20.21 24.14 4.23
CA LYS A 425 -21.34 24.73 4.95
C LYS A 425 -22.51 24.98 4.00
N GLU A 426 -22.26 25.60 2.84
CA GLU A 426 -23.27 25.83 1.80
C GLU A 426 -23.92 24.51 1.35
N LEU A 427 -23.12 23.46 1.10
CA LEU A 427 -23.61 22.13 0.72
C LEU A 427 -24.58 21.55 1.76
N TYR A 428 -24.26 21.66 3.05
CA TYR A 428 -25.16 21.18 4.10
C TYR A 428 -26.41 22.04 4.19
N GLU A 429 -26.29 23.36 4.18
CA GLU A 429 -27.43 24.28 4.26
C GLU A 429 -28.43 24.11 3.09
N GLU A 430 -27.93 23.88 1.90
CA GLU A 430 -28.76 23.79 0.71
C GLU A 430 -29.24 22.39 0.35
N PHE A 431 -28.51 21.34 0.76
CA PHE A 431 -28.78 19.98 0.26
C PHE A 431 -28.84 18.93 1.36
N TYR A 432 -27.79 18.71 2.13
CA TYR A 432 -27.72 17.61 3.11
C TYR A 432 -28.38 17.95 4.47
N GLY A 433 -28.60 19.21 4.78
CA GLY A 433 -29.15 19.69 6.05
C GLY A 433 -28.10 19.79 7.15
N LYS A 434 -27.65 18.67 7.66
CA LYS A 434 -26.60 18.56 8.70
C LYS A 434 -25.83 17.24 8.59
N PRO A 435 -24.63 17.15 9.16
CA PRO A 435 -23.91 15.88 9.26
C PRO A 435 -24.78 14.80 9.91
N LEU A 436 -24.65 13.57 9.42
CA LEU A 436 -25.43 12.39 9.86
C LEU A 436 -26.95 12.57 9.74
N SER A 437 -27.46 13.48 8.88
CA SER A 437 -28.89 13.54 8.55
C SER A 437 -29.28 12.30 7.74
N GLU A 438 -30.57 12.01 7.63
CA GLU A 438 -31.08 10.88 6.84
C GLU A 438 -30.58 10.92 5.38
N LEU A 439 -30.59 12.11 4.74
CA LEU A 439 -30.07 12.27 3.40
C LEU A 439 -28.55 12.10 3.32
N ALA A 440 -27.82 12.62 4.32
CA ALA A 440 -26.37 12.45 4.39
C ALA A 440 -26.02 10.95 4.58
N GLU A 441 -26.72 10.22 5.47
CA GLU A 441 -26.53 8.78 5.66
C GLU A 441 -26.87 7.99 4.38
N GLU A 442 -27.93 8.34 3.66
CA GLU A 442 -28.30 7.71 2.37
C GLU A 442 -27.22 7.92 1.29
N MET A 443 -26.66 9.11 1.19
CA MET A 443 -25.80 9.51 0.09
C MET A 443 -24.31 9.33 0.37
N LEU A 444 -23.89 9.59 1.61
CA LEU A 444 -22.47 9.73 2.01
C LEU A 444 -21.97 8.57 2.84
N HIS A 445 -22.85 7.68 3.31
CA HIS A 445 -22.46 6.50 4.09
C HIS A 445 -22.65 5.22 3.31
N THR A 446 -22.02 4.15 3.80
CA THR A 446 -22.00 2.83 3.14
C THR A 446 -22.03 1.70 4.18
N MET A 447 -22.18 0.49 3.67
CA MET A 447 -22.06 -0.74 4.44
C MET A 447 -20.91 -1.60 3.86
N TYR A 448 -20.47 -2.57 4.64
CA TYR A 448 -19.39 -3.47 4.27
C TYR A 448 -19.89 -4.90 4.14
N THR A 449 -19.21 -5.68 3.31
CA THR A 449 -19.57 -7.06 3.02
C THR A 449 -18.60 -8.01 3.73
N ASP A 450 -19.11 -8.96 4.50
CA ASP A 450 -18.28 -10.07 4.99
C ASP A 450 -17.83 -10.92 3.80
N ARG A 451 -16.52 -10.91 3.52
CA ARG A 451 -15.85 -11.69 2.45
C ARG A 451 -14.99 -12.82 3.02
N SER A 452 -15.18 -13.17 4.29
CA SER A 452 -14.39 -14.25 4.90
C SER A 452 -14.61 -15.60 4.23
N SER A 453 -15.73 -15.77 3.55
CA SER A 453 -16.02 -16.95 2.73
C SER A 453 -15.12 -17.09 1.50
N ASP A 454 -14.46 -15.99 1.06
CA ASP A 454 -13.45 -16.07 -0.01
C ASP A 454 -12.23 -16.91 0.42
N ILE A 455 -12.06 -17.12 1.73
CA ILE A 455 -11.03 -17.98 2.32
C ILE A 455 -11.73 -19.04 3.19
N ASN A 456 -11.77 -20.27 2.74
CA ASN A 456 -12.34 -21.37 3.52
C ASN A 456 -11.45 -21.71 4.72
N LYS A 457 -11.80 -21.17 5.90
CA LYS A 457 -11.05 -21.36 7.16
C LYS A 457 -11.23 -22.76 7.77
N GLU A 458 -12.24 -23.51 7.37
CA GLU A 458 -12.47 -24.89 7.87
C GLU A 458 -11.40 -25.86 7.37
N ILE A 459 -10.79 -25.57 6.23
CA ILE A 459 -9.63 -26.33 5.71
C ILE A 459 -8.40 -26.20 6.64
N ILE A 460 -8.34 -25.18 7.50
CA ILE A 460 -7.25 -24.99 8.50
C ILE A 460 -7.52 -25.81 9.78
N LYS A 461 -8.77 -26.13 10.12
CA LYS A 461 -9.14 -26.86 11.34
C LYS A 461 -9.32 -28.36 11.16
N GLY A 462 -9.52 -28.81 9.94
CA GLY A 462 -9.40 -30.22 9.61
C GLY A 462 -7.93 -30.55 9.39
N GLU A 463 -7.41 -31.55 10.13
CA GLU A 463 -6.09 -32.12 9.96
C GLU A 463 -5.56 -31.87 8.56
N THR A 464 -4.43 -31.17 8.43
CA THR A 464 -3.67 -31.19 7.18
C THR A 464 -3.57 -32.67 6.80
N LYS A 465 -4.42 -33.15 5.88
CA LYS A 465 -4.08 -34.36 5.14
C LYS A 465 -2.74 -34.02 4.53
N LYS A 466 -1.68 -34.51 5.16
CA LYS A 466 -0.32 -34.35 4.67
C LYS A 466 -0.37 -34.67 3.20
N MET A 467 -0.14 -33.66 2.33
CA MET A 467 -0.12 -33.92 0.90
C MET A 467 0.94 -34.95 0.65
N GLU A 468 0.54 -36.06 0.04
CA GLU A 468 1.47 -37.11 -0.32
C GLU A 468 2.53 -36.53 -1.24
N LYS A 469 3.79 -36.72 -0.88
CA LYS A 469 4.94 -36.30 -1.70
C LYS A 469 5.58 -37.53 -2.31
N TRP A 470 5.83 -37.46 -3.61
CA TRP A 470 6.37 -38.55 -4.40
C TRP A 470 7.60 -38.08 -5.15
N LYS A 471 8.72 -38.75 -4.96
CA LYS A 471 9.97 -38.43 -5.64
C LYS A 471 10.21 -39.35 -6.84
N CYS A 472 10.40 -38.79 -8.01
CA CYS A 472 10.84 -39.56 -9.17
C CYS A 472 12.25 -40.12 -8.92
N THR A 473 12.39 -41.46 -8.97
CA THR A 473 13.65 -42.13 -8.71
C THR A 473 14.71 -41.94 -9.81
N VAL A 474 14.27 -41.43 -10.97
CA VAL A 474 15.15 -41.21 -12.15
C VAL A 474 15.72 -39.80 -12.18
N CYS A 475 14.93 -38.76 -11.98
CA CYS A 475 15.38 -37.37 -12.12
C CYS A 475 15.26 -36.53 -10.84
N GLY A 476 14.74 -37.12 -9.75
CA GLY A 476 14.58 -36.41 -8.49
C GLY A 476 13.40 -35.46 -8.38
N TYR A 477 12.58 -35.29 -9.43
CA TYR A 477 11.38 -34.44 -9.40
C TYR A 477 10.44 -34.86 -8.27
N ILE A 478 9.92 -33.91 -7.51
CA ILE A 478 8.94 -34.14 -6.44
C ILE A 478 7.56 -33.74 -6.95
N HIS A 479 6.65 -34.70 -6.92
CA HIS A 479 5.21 -34.50 -7.13
C HIS A 479 4.52 -34.36 -5.79
N GLU A 480 3.71 -33.33 -5.61
CA GLU A 480 2.89 -33.11 -4.42
C GLU A 480 1.41 -33.35 -4.77
N GLY A 481 0.77 -34.27 -4.09
CA GLY A 481 -0.61 -34.67 -4.31
C GLY A 481 -0.77 -36.18 -4.55
N PRO A 482 -2.02 -36.65 -4.76
CA PRO A 482 -2.27 -38.06 -5.02
C PRO A 482 -1.63 -38.51 -6.34
N MET A 483 -0.90 -39.61 -6.30
CA MET A 483 -0.28 -40.20 -7.49
C MET A 483 -1.32 -41.01 -8.28
N THR A 484 -1.65 -40.55 -9.48
CA THR A 484 -2.54 -41.30 -10.38
C THR A 484 -1.75 -42.28 -11.26
N SER A 485 -2.36 -43.39 -11.65
CA SER A 485 -1.69 -44.45 -12.44
C SER A 485 -1.23 -43.99 -13.83
N ASP A 486 -1.83 -42.94 -14.37
CA ASP A 486 -1.52 -42.33 -15.66
C ASP A 486 -0.54 -41.17 -15.57
N PHE A 487 -0.09 -40.80 -14.35
CA PHE A 487 0.86 -39.71 -14.13
C PHE A 487 2.22 -40.00 -14.81
N LYS A 488 2.75 -38.99 -15.48
CA LYS A 488 4.11 -39.04 -16.06
C LYS A 488 4.92 -37.87 -15.53
N CYS A 489 6.15 -38.17 -15.14
CA CYS A 489 7.09 -37.15 -14.70
C CYS A 489 7.20 -35.99 -15.71
N PRO A 490 6.95 -34.75 -15.32
CA PRO A 490 7.01 -33.62 -16.25
C PRO A 490 8.44 -33.38 -16.80
N ILE A 491 9.47 -33.83 -16.07
CA ILE A 491 10.87 -33.62 -16.46
C ILE A 491 11.37 -34.77 -17.34
N CYS A 492 11.34 -36.02 -16.83
CA CYS A 492 11.96 -37.15 -17.54
C CYS A 492 10.95 -38.09 -18.21
N LYS A 493 9.65 -37.76 -18.18
CA LYS A 493 8.52 -38.50 -18.79
C LYS A 493 8.32 -39.95 -18.26
N GLN A 494 8.99 -40.31 -17.19
CA GLN A 494 8.84 -41.62 -16.58
C GLN A 494 7.44 -41.78 -15.94
N PRO A 495 6.85 -43.01 -15.97
CA PRO A 495 5.53 -43.29 -15.44
C PRO A 495 5.50 -43.27 -13.90
N ALA A 496 4.29 -43.32 -13.35
CA ALA A 496 4.03 -43.24 -11.90
C ALA A 496 4.76 -44.32 -11.07
N ASP A 497 5.01 -45.50 -11.63
CA ASP A 497 5.73 -46.60 -10.98
C ASP A 497 7.21 -46.30 -10.72
N LYS A 498 7.74 -45.21 -11.31
CA LYS A 498 9.08 -44.67 -11.04
C LYS A 498 9.07 -43.59 -9.96
N PHE A 499 7.97 -43.44 -9.25
CA PHE A 499 7.89 -42.54 -8.11
C PHE A 499 7.84 -43.30 -6.80
N MET A 500 8.59 -42.82 -5.83
CA MET A 500 8.63 -43.32 -4.46
C MET A 500 7.93 -42.33 -3.54
N LYS A 501 6.96 -42.81 -2.74
CA LYS A 501 6.32 -41.98 -1.73
C LYS A 501 7.37 -41.55 -0.71
N ILE A 502 7.46 -40.25 -0.45
CA ILE A 502 8.27 -39.70 0.62
C ILE A 502 7.46 -39.89 1.89
N GLU A 503 7.75 -40.93 2.67
CA GLU A 503 7.27 -41.04 4.04
C GLU A 503 8.08 -40.06 4.89
N ASP A 504 7.42 -39.37 5.83
CA ASP A 504 8.11 -38.49 6.75
C ASP A 504 9.16 -39.27 7.54
N ALA A 505 10.38 -39.27 7.06
CA ALA A 505 11.53 -39.52 7.90
C ALA A 505 11.57 -38.44 8.99
N ALA A 506 11.94 -38.81 10.21
CA ALA A 506 12.26 -37.86 11.28
C ALA A 506 12.97 -36.62 10.68
N ALA A 507 12.66 -35.43 11.21
CA ALA A 507 13.16 -34.15 10.69
C ALA A 507 14.56 -34.31 10.12
N PRO A 508 14.81 -33.95 8.85
CA PRO A 508 16.11 -34.17 8.25
C PRO A 508 17.17 -33.52 9.14
N ALA A 509 18.29 -34.19 9.35
CA ALA A 509 19.44 -33.61 10.03
C ALA A 509 19.64 -32.19 9.48
N LYS A 510 19.82 -31.18 10.35
CA LYS A 510 19.93 -29.75 9.97
C LYS A 510 20.85 -29.54 8.77
N ASN A 511 21.88 -30.32 8.61
CA ASN A 511 22.81 -30.30 7.49
C ASN A 511 22.98 -31.71 6.89
N PRO A 512 22.34 -32.04 5.76
CA PRO A 512 22.46 -33.32 5.11
C PRO A 512 23.84 -33.56 4.47
N TYR A 513 24.70 -32.56 4.41
CA TYR A 513 26.03 -32.61 3.80
C TYR A 513 27.16 -32.73 4.85
N ALA A 514 26.82 -32.84 6.14
CA ALA A 514 27.81 -32.85 7.24
C ALA A 514 28.97 -33.84 7.02
N GLY A 515 30.20 -33.35 7.15
CA GLY A 515 31.43 -34.11 6.96
C GLY A 515 31.85 -34.37 5.51
N THR A 516 31.13 -33.86 4.53
CA THR A 516 31.42 -34.06 3.10
C THR A 516 32.26 -32.93 2.49
N LYS A 517 32.83 -33.17 1.30
CA LYS A 517 33.44 -32.10 0.49
C LYS A 517 32.38 -31.08 0.03
N THR A 518 31.14 -31.51 -0.17
CA THR A 518 30.02 -30.62 -0.56
C THR A 518 29.73 -29.62 0.54
N GLU A 519 29.77 -30.00 1.80
CA GLU A 519 29.63 -29.06 2.92
C GLU A 519 30.72 -27.97 2.89
N LYS A 520 31.99 -28.38 2.71
CA LYS A 520 33.07 -27.38 2.59
C LYS A 520 32.88 -26.43 1.42
N ASN A 521 32.43 -26.94 0.27
CA ASN A 521 32.15 -26.12 -0.90
C ASN A 521 30.96 -25.16 -0.66
N LEU A 522 29.94 -25.57 0.09
CA LEU A 522 28.80 -24.70 0.45
C LEU A 522 29.24 -23.57 1.40
N TRP A 523 30.10 -23.89 2.38
CA TRP A 523 30.69 -22.86 3.25
C TRP A 523 31.59 -21.89 2.49
N GLU A 524 32.44 -22.40 1.59
CA GLU A 524 33.28 -21.56 0.73
C GLU A 524 32.44 -20.66 -0.18
N ALA A 525 31.39 -21.20 -0.78
CA ALA A 525 30.44 -20.41 -1.59
C ALA A 525 29.72 -19.34 -0.76
N PHE A 526 29.20 -19.70 0.42
CA PHE A 526 28.55 -18.74 1.33
C PHE A 526 29.51 -17.60 1.73
N ALA A 527 30.74 -17.94 2.11
CA ALA A 527 31.77 -16.95 2.47
C ALA A 527 32.13 -16.05 1.28
N GLY A 528 32.30 -16.62 0.09
CA GLY A 528 32.63 -15.88 -1.13
C GLY A 528 31.56 -14.86 -1.50
N GLU A 529 30.31 -15.27 -1.56
CA GLU A 529 29.16 -14.40 -1.89
C GLU A 529 28.93 -13.32 -0.82
N SER A 530 29.10 -13.67 0.47
CA SER A 530 28.98 -12.70 1.57
C SER A 530 30.06 -11.62 1.49
N GLN A 531 31.30 -11.98 1.18
CA GLN A 531 32.39 -11.04 0.96
C GLN A 531 32.17 -10.19 -0.30
N ALA A 532 31.71 -10.78 -1.40
CA ALA A 532 31.39 -10.07 -2.64
C ALA A 532 30.31 -9.02 -2.41
N ARG A 533 29.23 -9.38 -1.71
CA ARG A 533 28.18 -8.45 -1.30
C ARG A 533 28.74 -7.22 -0.58
N ASN A 534 29.59 -7.44 0.43
CA ASN A 534 30.15 -6.33 1.21
C ASN A 534 31.10 -5.47 0.36
N LYS A 535 31.97 -6.09 -0.46
CA LYS A 535 32.88 -5.39 -1.37
C LYS A 535 32.10 -4.50 -2.35
N TYR A 536 31.03 -5.00 -2.98
CA TYR A 536 30.22 -4.22 -3.90
C TYR A 536 29.49 -3.06 -3.20
N THR A 537 29.04 -3.25 -1.96
CA THR A 537 28.46 -2.17 -1.16
C THR A 537 29.50 -1.05 -0.90
N TYR A 538 30.76 -1.40 -0.59
CA TYR A 538 31.83 -0.43 -0.41
C TYR A 538 32.21 0.25 -1.73
N PHE A 539 32.29 -0.48 -2.84
CA PHE A 539 32.55 0.09 -4.16
C PHE A 539 31.43 1.05 -4.59
N ALA A 540 30.17 0.74 -4.29
CA ALA A 540 29.06 1.65 -4.52
C ALA A 540 29.22 2.96 -3.76
N SER A 541 29.65 2.89 -2.49
CA SER A 541 29.90 4.10 -1.67
C SER A 541 30.98 4.98 -2.27
N VAL A 542 32.08 4.38 -2.76
CA VAL A 542 33.17 5.13 -3.43
C VAL A 542 32.69 5.75 -4.73
N ALA A 543 31.99 4.97 -5.58
CA ALA A 543 31.45 5.47 -6.85
C ALA A 543 30.49 6.65 -6.64
N LYS A 544 29.61 6.54 -5.62
CA LYS A 544 28.67 7.61 -5.27
C LYS A 544 29.38 8.89 -4.82
N LYS A 545 30.40 8.77 -3.96
CA LYS A 545 31.23 9.92 -3.53
C LYS A 545 31.97 10.58 -4.69
N ALA A 546 32.31 9.82 -5.73
CA ALA A 546 32.95 10.32 -6.95
C ALA A 546 31.93 10.85 -8.01
N GLY A 547 30.63 10.85 -7.71
CA GLY A 547 29.58 11.37 -8.61
C GLY A 547 29.11 10.36 -9.69
N TYR A 548 29.53 9.09 -9.62
CA TYR A 548 29.16 8.05 -10.60
C TYR A 548 27.90 7.29 -10.13
N GLU A 549 26.76 7.97 -10.08
CA GLU A 549 25.51 7.41 -9.56
C GLU A 549 25.06 6.10 -10.26
N GLN A 550 25.21 6.01 -11.59
CA GLN A 550 24.85 4.81 -12.35
C GLN A 550 25.75 3.61 -12.01
N ILE A 551 27.04 3.85 -11.81
CA ILE A 551 27.99 2.81 -11.41
C ILE A 551 27.72 2.38 -9.98
N ALA A 552 27.41 3.31 -9.08
CA ALA A 552 27.01 3.01 -7.71
C ALA A 552 25.74 2.15 -7.66
N ALA A 553 24.73 2.46 -8.47
CA ALA A 553 23.51 1.68 -8.57
C ALA A 553 23.77 0.26 -9.10
N LEU A 554 24.66 0.10 -10.09
CA LEU A 554 25.05 -1.22 -10.60
C LEU A 554 25.71 -2.07 -9.49
N PHE A 555 26.64 -1.50 -8.73
CA PHE A 555 27.28 -2.20 -7.61
C PHE A 555 26.27 -2.60 -6.53
N LEU A 556 25.32 -1.73 -6.16
CA LEU A 556 24.28 -2.04 -5.19
C LEU A 556 23.36 -3.17 -5.68
N HIS A 557 23.00 -3.16 -6.95
CA HIS A 557 22.19 -4.21 -7.54
C HIS A 557 22.93 -5.56 -7.51
N THR A 558 24.24 -5.56 -7.85
CA THR A 558 25.06 -6.76 -7.79
C THR A 558 25.19 -7.26 -6.33
N ALA A 559 25.43 -6.34 -5.37
CA ALA A 559 25.48 -6.69 -3.95
C ALA A 559 24.19 -7.37 -3.45
N GLN A 560 23.03 -6.94 -3.96
CA GLN A 560 21.74 -7.57 -3.64
C GLN A 560 21.65 -9.00 -4.20
N ASN A 561 22.16 -9.25 -5.39
CA ASN A 561 22.18 -10.60 -5.98
C ASN A 561 23.10 -11.53 -5.17
N GLU A 562 24.27 -11.05 -4.77
CA GLU A 562 25.22 -11.85 -3.95
C GLU A 562 24.62 -12.18 -2.57
N MET A 563 23.83 -11.28 -1.99
CA MET A 563 23.09 -11.56 -0.76
C MET A 563 22.10 -12.74 -0.94
N GLU A 564 21.37 -12.79 -2.06
CA GLU A 564 20.43 -13.89 -2.32
C GLU A 564 21.18 -15.21 -2.62
N HIS A 565 22.31 -15.16 -3.30
CA HIS A 565 23.17 -16.34 -3.50
C HIS A 565 23.70 -16.87 -2.16
N ALA A 566 24.27 -16.02 -1.32
CA ALA A 566 24.73 -16.39 0.02
C ALA A 566 23.61 -17.06 0.85
N LYS A 567 22.40 -16.48 0.82
CA LYS A 567 21.22 -17.03 1.52
C LYS A 567 20.82 -18.43 1.02
N LEU A 568 21.00 -18.72 -0.28
CA LEU A 568 20.76 -20.08 -0.81
C LEU A 568 21.71 -21.11 -0.19
N TRP A 569 23.00 -20.78 -0.10
CA TRP A 569 24.00 -21.68 0.47
C TRP A 569 23.85 -21.85 1.97
N PHE A 570 23.52 -20.77 2.69
CA PHE A 570 23.23 -20.78 4.13
C PHE A 570 22.02 -21.65 4.47
N LYS A 571 20.96 -21.58 3.64
CA LYS A 571 19.81 -22.49 3.76
C LYS A 571 20.16 -23.94 3.46
N ALA A 572 20.98 -24.20 2.44
CA ALA A 572 21.40 -25.56 2.08
C ALA A 572 22.22 -26.21 3.21
N LEU A 573 23.00 -25.41 3.92
CA LEU A 573 23.76 -25.83 5.11
C LEU A 573 22.87 -26.13 6.34
N GLY A 574 21.60 -25.69 6.31
CA GLY A 574 20.67 -25.85 7.44
C GLY A 574 20.85 -24.82 8.55
N GLU A 575 21.62 -23.74 8.28
CA GLU A 575 21.96 -22.69 9.25
C GLU A 575 20.85 -21.63 9.41
N LEU A 576 19.89 -21.56 8.48
CA LEU A 576 18.74 -20.66 8.58
C LEU A 576 17.55 -21.39 9.20
N GLY A 577 17.34 -21.19 10.49
CA GLY A 577 16.26 -21.75 11.28
C GLY A 577 15.03 -20.86 11.39
N ASP A 578 14.18 -21.13 12.37
CA ASP A 578 13.09 -20.23 12.74
C ASP A 578 13.60 -18.97 13.48
N THR A 579 12.70 -18.06 13.86
CA THR A 579 13.10 -16.79 14.50
C THR A 579 13.84 -17.02 15.83
N ALA A 580 13.41 -17.98 16.63
CA ALA A 580 14.02 -18.27 17.94
C ALA A 580 15.41 -18.91 17.76
N GLU A 581 15.54 -19.85 16.85
CA GLU A 581 16.82 -20.48 16.49
C GLU A 581 17.81 -19.45 15.93
N ASN A 582 17.34 -18.56 15.01
CA ASN A 582 18.20 -17.53 14.44
C ASN A 582 18.66 -16.49 15.48
N LEU A 583 17.80 -16.13 16.45
CA LEU A 583 18.19 -15.26 17.57
C LEU A 583 19.24 -15.89 18.47
N LEU A 584 19.11 -17.18 18.74
CA LEU A 584 20.10 -17.91 19.53
C LEU A 584 21.45 -17.97 18.81
N HIS A 585 21.44 -18.35 17.51
CA HIS A 585 22.67 -18.40 16.69
C HIS A 585 23.35 -17.02 16.59
N ALA A 586 22.58 -15.94 16.45
CA ALA A 586 23.13 -14.58 16.43
C ALA A 586 23.79 -14.25 17.78
N ALA A 587 23.12 -14.52 18.90
CA ALA A 587 23.68 -14.28 20.23
C ALA A 587 24.94 -15.10 20.52
N GLU A 588 24.98 -16.37 20.08
CA GLU A 588 26.15 -17.23 20.21
C GLU A 588 27.32 -16.75 19.33
N GLY A 589 27.02 -16.30 18.10
CA GLY A 589 28.03 -15.74 17.18
C GLY A 589 28.65 -14.47 17.73
N GLU A 590 27.84 -13.47 18.09
CA GLU A 590 28.31 -12.22 18.69
C GLU A 590 29.12 -12.49 19.98
N ASN A 591 28.65 -13.39 20.84
CA ASN A 591 29.38 -13.74 22.05
C ASN A 591 30.76 -14.34 21.76
N ALA A 592 30.89 -15.22 20.77
CA ALA A 592 32.17 -15.80 20.37
C ALA A 592 33.11 -14.76 19.74
N GLU A 593 32.57 -13.81 18.98
CA GLU A 593 33.34 -12.75 18.35
C GLU A 593 34.02 -11.84 19.40
N TRP A 594 33.27 -11.35 20.39
CA TRP A 594 33.81 -10.41 21.37
C TRP A 594 34.55 -11.07 22.54
N THR A 595 34.28 -12.35 22.89
CA THR A 595 34.97 -13.03 24.02
C THR A 595 36.25 -13.76 23.64
N ASP A 596 36.42 -14.13 22.37
CA ASP A 596 37.54 -14.96 21.92
C ASP A 596 38.21 -14.43 20.65
N MET A 597 37.42 -14.20 19.59
CA MET A 597 37.97 -13.91 18.26
C MET A 597 38.72 -12.59 18.22
N TYR A 598 38.10 -11.49 18.62
CA TYR A 598 38.70 -10.15 18.55
C TYR A 598 39.81 -9.96 19.60
N ASP A 599 39.67 -10.56 20.79
CA ASP A 599 40.70 -10.48 21.82
C ASP A 599 41.99 -11.19 21.34
N ARG A 600 41.87 -12.38 20.78
CA ARG A 600 43.01 -13.10 20.17
C ARG A 600 43.61 -12.33 19.00
N MET A 601 42.79 -11.77 18.09
CA MET A 601 43.29 -11.02 16.95
C MET A 601 44.00 -9.73 17.36
N ALA A 602 43.55 -9.07 18.43
CA ALA A 602 44.20 -7.90 18.98
C ALA A 602 45.59 -8.26 19.54
N GLN A 603 45.71 -9.36 20.32
CA GLN A 603 46.98 -9.85 20.84
C GLN A 603 47.95 -10.21 19.72
N GLU A 604 47.51 -10.96 18.71
CA GLU A 604 48.33 -11.35 17.56
C GLU A 604 48.84 -10.09 16.79
N ALA A 605 47.98 -9.05 16.64
CA ALA A 605 48.39 -7.82 15.98
C ALA A 605 49.40 -7.01 16.80
N GLU A 606 49.29 -6.98 18.13
CA GLU A 606 50.28 -6.36 19.02
C GLU A 606 51.63 -7.10 18.92
N GLU A 607 51.62 -8.44 18.96
CA GLU A 607 52.83 -9.27 18.82
C GLU A 607 53.56 -9.02 17.50
N GLU A 608 52.80 -8.73 16.42
CA GLU A 608 53.34 -8.40 15.10
C GLU A 608 53.72 -6.88 14.95
N GLY A 609 53.43 -6.04 15.94
CA GLY A 609 53.79 -4.61 15.94
C GLY A 609 52.76 -3.74 15.21
N PHE A 610 51.52 -4.21 15.04
CA PHE A 610 50.42 -3.47 14.41
C PHE A 610 49.47 -2.84 15.43
N ASP A 611 49.98 -2.02 16.36
CA ASP A 611 49.24 -1.45 17.50
C ASP A 611 47.89 -0.78 17.08
N HIS A 612 47.88 -0.09 15.91
CA HIS A 612 46.67 0.51 15.43
C HIS A 612 45.58 -0.51 15.01
N ILE A 613 45.98 -1.65 14.48
CA ILE A 613 45.06 -2.73 14.11
C ILE A 613 44.57 -3.45 15.37
N ALA A 614 45.46 -3.69 16.35
CA ALA A 614 45.08 -4.22 17.65
C ALA A 614 44.01 -3.36 18.32
N PHE A 615 44.24 -2.04 18.39
CA PHE A 615 43.23 -1.07 18.88
C PHE A 615 41.88 -1.15 18.15
N LEU A 616 41.88 -1.32 16.82
CA LEU A 616 40.63 -1.45 16.06
C LEU A 616 39.87 -2.73 16.40
N PHE A 617 40.59 -3.87 16.61
CA PHE A 617 39.97 -5.11 17.06
C PHE A 617 39.33 -4.96 18.44
N GLU A 618 40.03 -4.30 19.40
CA GLU A 618 39.49 -4.03 20.73
C GLU A 618 38.27 -3.09 20.71
N GLU A 619 38.26 -2.06 19.86
CA GLU A 619 37.13 -1.13 19.76
C GLU A 619 35.90 -1.80 19.12
N VAL A 620 36.10 -2.67 18.13
CA VAL A 620 34.99 -3.42 17.53
C VAL A 620 34.40 -4.42 18.54
N ALA A 621 35.24 -5.07 19.35
CA ALA A 621 34.78 -5.96 20.41
C ALA A 621 33.89 -5.29 21.47
N LYS A 622 33.94 -3.94 21.62
CA LYS A 622 33.13 -3.17 22.60
C LYS A 622 31.75 -2.78 22.08
N ILE A 623 31.49 -2.90 20.77
CA ILE A 623 30.23 -2.53 20.13
C ILE A 623 29.24 -3.67 20.17
#